data_0051aaf136a692ea51faefff93f674a7
#
_entry.id   0051aaf136a692ea51faefff93f674a7
#
_cell.length_a   1.000
_cell.length_b   1.000
_cell.length_c   1.000
_cell.angle_alpha   90.00
_cell.angle_beta   90.00
_cell.angle_gamma   90.00
#
_symmetry.space_group_name_H-M   'P 1'
#
loop_
_entity.id
_entity.type
_entity.pdbx_description
1 polymer ?
#
loop_
_entity_poly.entity_id
_entity_poly.type
_entity_poly.pdbx_seq_one_letter_code
_entity_poly.pdbx_strand_id
1 'polypeptide(L)'
;SLLATQIVIHNEFSNIARKTGGIDYKEIIEGVVSDKRWSIQGSNETFIPSIVDYFQPGYGYGGSCFPKDVKALLEYSKGLDSKSLVLDSVIKSNDLQPLFVEEVLKENVDLKDKKKILILGTSFKPETDDIRESSSIKIVEICSKLNLEIYIHDPLSQEKFIDSLKTNLIGVKDWKKEILIMDIVLISTSWPEYKLIEELYKEGLLDQKVIIDGRGFLDNKIFKNNYFSVGSSKNS
;
A
#
# COMPACT_ATOMS: atom_id res chain seq x y z
N SER A 1 -17.27 9.02 -3.94
CA SER A 1 -17.47 7.58 -4.16
C SER A 1 -16.84 7.07 -5.47
N LEU A 2 -16.93 7.79 -6.63
CA LEU A 2 -16.34 7.33 -7.90
C LEU A 2 -14.84 7.05 -7.78
N LEU A 3 -14.04 7.96 -7.24
CA LEU A 3 -12.59 7.74 -7.06
C LEU A 3 -12.29 6.55 -6.15
N ALA A 4 -13.06 6.36 -5.08
CA ALA A 4 -12.92 5.19 -4.23
C ALA A 4 -13.19 3.88 -5.00
N THR A 5 -14.18 3.88 -5.89
CA THR A 5 -14.48 2.75 -6.78
C THR A 5 -13.32 2.48 -7.75
N GLN A 6 -12.71 3.54 -8.32
CA GLN A 6 -11.54 3.39 -9.19
C GLN A 6 -10.36 2.73 -8.45
N ILE A 7 -10.03 3.21 -7.26
CA ILE A 7 -8.96 2.60 -6.44
C ILE A 7 -9.24 1.11 -6.20
N VAL A 8 -10.46 0.76 -5.81
CA VAL A 8 -10.82 -0.63 -5.47
C VAL A 8 -10.77 -1.54 -6.69
N ILE A 9 -11.28 -1.10 -7.84
CA ILE A 9 -11.26 -1.92 -9.06
C ILE A 9 -9.83 -2.17 -9.56
N HIS A 10 -8.96 -1.16 -9.49
CA HIS A 10 -7.55 -1.30 -9.85
C HIS A 10 -6.79 -2.19 -8.85
N ASN A 11 -7.12 -2.13 -7.57
CA ASN A 11 -6.61 -3.06 -6.57
C ASN A 11 -7.03 -4.51 -6.87
N GLU A 12 -8.28 -4.75 -7.22
CA GLU A 12 -8.78 -6.08 -7.57
C GLU A 12 -8.07 -6.62 -8.81
N PHE A 13 -7.95 -5.82 -9.87
CA PHE A 13 -7.25 -6.22 -11.10
C PHE A 13 -5.75 -6.48 -10.84
N SER A 14 -5.12 -5.68 -10.00
CA SER A 14 -3.72 -5.88 -9.62
C SER A 14 -3.51 -7.19 -8.84
N ASN A 15 -4.45 -7.55 -7.96
CA ASN A 15 -4.42 -8.82 -7.24
C ASN A 15 -4.58 -10.01 -8.19
N ILE A 16 -5.44 -9.90 -9.23
CA ILE A 16 -5.59 -10.90 -10.27
C ILE A 16 -4.29 -11.03 -11.07
N ALA A 17 -3.71 -9.92 -11.52
CA ALA A 17 -2.45 -9.90 -12.27
C ALA A 17 -1.32 -10.58 -11.47
N ARG A 18 -1.17 -10.25 -10.19
CA ARG A 18 -0.18 -10.85 -9.28
C ARG A 18 -0.36 -12.39 -9.18
N LYS A 19 -1.59 -12.86 -9.04
CA LYS A 19 -1.88 -14.30 -8.91
C LYS A 19 -1.74 -15.05 -10.23
N THR A 20 -1.91 -14.38 -11.36
CA THR A 20 -1.70 -14.98 -12.70
C THR A 20 -0.22 -15.28 -12.94
N GLY A 21 0.69 -14.45 -12.45
CA GLY A 21 2.14 -14.57 -12.67
C GLY A 21 2.60 -14.00 -14.02
N GLY A 22 3.83 -13.50 -14.05
CA GLY A 22 4.43 -12.95 -15.27
C GLY A 22 3.80 -11.66 -15.80
N ILE A 23 2.97 -10.98 -15.00
CA ILE A 23 2.28 -9.73 -15.37
C ILE A 23 2.70 -8.65 -14.39
N ASP A 24 3.17 -7.51 -14.92
CA ASP A 24 3.35 -6.28 -14.16
C ASP A 24 2.13 -5.37 -14.38
N TYR A 25 1.41 -5.08 -13.31
CA TYR A 25 0.22 -4.24 -13.39
C TYR A 25 0.51 -2.80 -13.83
N LYS A 26 1.73 -2.30 -13.62
CA LYS A 26 2.16 -0.99 -14.15
C LYS A 26 2.07 -0.94 -15.67
N GLU A 27 2.48 -2.01 -16.35
CA GLU A 27 2.39 -2.11 -17.81
C GLU A 27 0.93 -2.12 -18.28
N ILE A 28 0.04 -2.74 -17.51
CA ILE A 28 -1.41 -2.69 -17.79
C ILE A 28 -1.91 -1.25 -17.67
N ILE A 29 -1.56 -0.52 -16.61
CA ILE A 29 -1.95 0.88 -16.43
C ILE A 29 -1.42 1.75 -17.57
N GLU A 30 -0.16 1.60 -17.96
CA GLU A 30 0.43 2.32 -19.10
C GLU A 30 -0.38 2.07 -20.38
N GLY A 31 -0.76 0.81 -20.63
CA GLY A 31 -1.63 0.44 -21.74
C GLY A 31 -3.01 1.10 -21.67
N VAL A 32 -3.65 1.11 -20.50
CA VAL A 32 -4.96 1.76 -20.30
C VAL A 32 -4.86 3.27 -20.54
N VAL A 33 -3.83 3.91 -19.97
CA VAL A 33 -3.63 5.37 -20.07
C VAL A 33 -3.23 5.82 -21.47
N SER A 34 -2.68 4.91 -22.29
CA SER A 34 -2.40 5.19 -23.71
C SER A 34 -3.64 5.47 -24.53
N ASP A 35 -4.83 5.07 -24.05
CA ASP A 35 -6.10 5.41 -24.69
C ASP A 35 -6.38 6.92 -24.57
N LYS A 36 -6.67 7.56 -25.72
CA LYS A 36 -6.93 9.02 -25.81
C LYS A 36 -8.08 9.51 -24.92
N ARG A 37 -8.93 8.63 -24.44
CA ARG A 37 -10.01 8.96 -23.49
C ARG A 37 -9.47 9.38 -22.12
N TRP A 38 -8.24 8.96 -21.78
CA TRP A 38 -7.56 9.32 -20.54
C TRP A 38 -6.58 10.49 -20.69
N SER A 39 -6.56 11.14 -21.84
CA SER A 39 -5.70 12.29 -22.11
C SER A 39 -6.50 13.46 -22.70
N ILE A 40 -6.05 14.68 -22.38
CA ILE A 40 -6.59 15.91 -22.96
C ILE A 40 -5.58 16.40 -23.98
N GLN A 41 -6.01 16.55 -25.23
CA GLN A 41 -5.18 17.10 -26.29
C GLN A 41 -5.17 18.63 -26.18
N GLY A 42 -4.04 19.21 -25.81
CA GLY A 42 -3.78 20.64 -25.90
C GLY A 42 -3.26 21.03 -27.29
N SER A 43 -3.06 22.32 -27.52
CA SER A 43 -2.55 22.82 -28.81
C SER A 43 -1.13 22.33 -29.15
N ASN A 44 -0.28 22.09 -28.13
CA ASN A 44 1.11 21.67 -28.30
C ASN A 44 1.52 20.49 -27.42
N GLU A 45 0.70 20.07 -26.46
CA GLU A 45 1.04 19.02 -25.49
C GLU A 45 -0.18 18.15 -25.17
N THR A 46 0.07 16.88 -24.90
CA THR A 46 -0.93 15.95 -24.35
C THR A 46 -0.85 15.98 -22.83
N PHE A 47 -1.96 16.28 -22.17
CA PHE A 47 -2.08 16.33 -20.73
C PHE A 47 -2.78 15.07 -20.22
N ILE A 48 -2.18 14.39 -19.25
CA ILE A 48 -2.82 13.27 -18.54
C ILE A 48 -3.39 13.82 -17.23
N PRO A 49 -4.72 13.77 -17.04
CA PRO A 49 -5.35 14.26 -15.81
C PRO A 49 -4.88 13.47 -14.58
N SER A 50 -4.71 14.15 -13.45
CA SER A 50 -4.29 13.53 -12.19
C SER A 50 -5.27 12.47 -11.63
N ILE A 51 -6.47 12.35 -12.20
CA ILE A 51 -7.39 11.25 -11.87
C ILE A 51 -6.77 9.86 -12.16
N VAL A 52 -5.82 9.79 -13.08
CA VAL A 52 -5.08 8.57 -13.44
C VAL A 52 -4.19 8.09 -12.28
N ASP A 53 -3.77 8.98 -11.38
CA ASP A 53 -2.98 8.61 -10.20
C ASP A 53 -3.76 7.65 -9.29
N TYR A 54 -5.09 7.67 -9.33
CA TYR A 54 -5.95 6.74 -8.60
C TYR A 54 -6.03 5.33 -9.21
N PHE A 55 -5.38 5.10 -10.36
CA PHE A 55 -5.28 3.78 -10.99
C PHE A 55 -4.12 2.96 -10.40
N GLN A 56 -3.21 3.62 -9.67
CA GLN A 56 -2.11 2.93 -9.02
C GLN A 56 -2.63 2.06 -7.86
N PRO A 57 -2.36 0.75 -7.87
CA PRO A 57 -2.80 -0.13 -6.80
C PRO A 57 -2.02 0.12 -5.51
N GLY A 58 -2.62 -0.26 -4.39
CA GLY A 58 -2.01 -0.08 -3.08
C GLY A 58 -2.75 -0.84 -1.99
N TYR A 59 -2.58 -0.39 -0.76
CA TYR A 59 -3.30 -0.96 0.41
C TYR A 59 -4.75 -0.48 0.55
N GLY A 60 -5.32 0.09 -0.48
CA GLY A 60 -6.64 0.71 -0.44
C GLY A 60 -6.61 2.20 -0.17
N TYR A 61 -7.79 2.79 -0.10
CA TYR A 61 -7.97 4.21 0.24
C TYR A 61 -8.14 4.40 1.75
N GLY A 62 -7.68 5.55 2.24
CA GLY A 62 -7.82 6.01 3.62
C GLY A 62 -8.13 7.50 3.67
N GLY A 63 -7.76 8.14 4.77
CA GLY A 63 -7.99 9.55 5.01
C GLY A 63 -9.43 9.85 5.46
N SER A 64 -9.74 11.14 5.58
CA SER A 64 -11.01 11.60 6.17
C SER A 64 -12.20 11.61 5.20
N CYS A 65 -11.97 11.67 3.88
CA CYS A 65 -13.02 11.90 2.90
C CYS A 65 -13.58 10.60 2.32
N PHE A 66 -12.74 9.78 1.68
CA PHE A 66 -13.23 8.60 0.96
C PHE A 66 -13.97 7.60 1.84
N PRO A 67 -13.43 7.16 3.00
CA PRO A 67 -14.15 6.21 3.83
C PRO A 67 -15.48 6.75 4.34
N LYS A 68 -15.48 8.00 4.83
CA LYS A 68 -16.69 8.66 5.35
C LYS A 68 -17.76 8.81 4.28
N ASP A 69 -17.39 9.33 3.09
CA ASP A 69 -18.36 9.68 2.05
C ASP A 69 -18.95 8.44 1.38
N VAL A 70 -18.18 7.34 1.23
CA VAL A 70 -18.72 6.08 0.71
C VAL A 70 -19.68 5.44 1.72
N LYS A 71 -19.27 5.38 3.00
CA LYS A 71 -20.10 4.85 4.09
C LYS A 71 -21.40 5.65 4.23
N ALA A 72 -21.32 6.99 4.23
CA ALA A 72 -22.50 7.86 4.36
C ALA A 72 -23.46 7.69 3.18
N LEU A 73 -22.95 7.57 1.95
CA LEU A 73 -23.79 7.35 0.77
C LEU A 73 -24.47 5.97 0.80
N LEU A 74 -23.77 4.94 1.25
CA LEU A 74 -24.35 3.61 1.45
C LEU A 74 -25.48 3.64 2.50
N GLU A 75 -25.27 4.25 3.64
CA GLU A 75 -26.30 4.37 4.68
C GLU A 75 -27.50 5.18 4.21
N TYR A 76 -27.27 6.28 3.49
CA TYR A 76 -28.35 7.06 2.89
C TYR A 76 -29.19 6.25 1.90
N SER A 77 -28.54 5.42 1.08
CA SER A 77 -29.24 4.56 0.11
C SER A 77 -30.14 3.50 0.77
N LYS A 78 -29.72 2.99 1.95
CA LYS A 78 -30.55 2.06 2.73
C LYS A 78 -31.85 2.74 3.21
N GLY A 79 -31.76 4.01 3.60
CA GLY A 79 -32.95 4.79 3.97
C GLY A 79 -33.95 5.03 2.83
N LEU A 80 -33.50 4.85 1.58
CA LEU A 80 -34.32 4.94 0.37
C LEU A 80 -34.78 3.57 -0.17
N ASP A 81 -34.53 2.48 0.57
CA ASP A 81 -34.75 1.10 0.13
C ASP A 81 -34.05 0.77 -1.21
N SER A 82 -32.90 1.42 -1.46
CA SER A 82 -32.09 1.24 -2.66
C SER A 82 -31.00 0.17 -2.42
N LYS A 83 -30.93 -0.82 -3.32
CA LYS A 83 -29.88 -1.86 -3.28
C LYS A 83 -28.57 -1.30 -3.86
N SER A 84 -27.69 -0.79 -3.01
CA SER A 84 -26.39 -0.19 -3.41
C SER A 84 -25.25 -1.21 -3.35
N LEU A 85 -25.33 -2.26 -4.19
CA LEU A 85 -24.38 -3.38 -4.18
C LEU A 85 -22.93 -2.92 -4.48
N VAL A 86 -22.73 -1.98 -5.38
CA VAL A 86 -21.39 -1.48 -5.73
C VAL A 86 -20.75 -0.77 -4.56
N LEU A 87 -21.48 0.11 -3.84
CA LEU A 87 -20.91 0.82 -2.69
C LEU A 87 -20.54 -0.13 -1.56
N ASP A 88 -21.37 -1.13 -1.29
CA ASP A 88 -21.09 -2.16 -0.29
C ASP A 88 -19.86 -2.98 -0.66
N SER A 89 -19.74 -3.38 -1.93
CA SER A 89 -18.57 -4.11 -2.44
C SER A 89 -17.29 -3.27 -2.37
N VAL A 90 -17.36 -1.98 -2.68
CA VAL A 90 -16.22 -1.05 -2.59
C VAL A 90 -15.68 -0.98 -1.16
N ILE A 91 -16.55 -0.86 -0.16
CA ILE A 91 -16.13 -0.84 1.25
C ILE A 91 -15.48 -2.17 1.62
N LYS A 92 -16.14 -3.31 1.34
CA LYS A 92 -15.64 -4.64 1.68
C LYS A 92 -14.29 -4.94 1.02
N SER A 93 -14.15 -4.66 -0.27
CA SER A 93 -12.89 -4.90 -0.99
C SER A 93 -11.76 -4.02 -0.46
N ASN A 94 -12.05 -2.74 -0.14
CA ASN A 94 -11.06 -1.87 0.49
C ASN A 94 -10.60 -2.39 1.85
N ASP A 95 -11.52 -2.95 2.63
CA ASP A 95 -11.22 -3.51 3.95
C ASP A 95 -10.35 -4.78 3.88
N LEU A 96 -10.43 -5.53 2.79
CA LEU A 96 -9.64 -6.74 2.56
C LEU A 96 -8.25 -6.47 1.97
N GLN A 97 -8.04 -5.32 1.35
CA GLN A 97 -6.80 -5.04 0.62
C GLN A 97 -5.52 -5.15 1.46
N PRO A 98 -5.46 -4.73 2.74
CA PRO A 98 -4.27 -4.92 3.56
C PRO A 98 -3.90 -6.38 3.85
N LEU A 99 -4.81 -7.36 3.61
CA LEU A 99 -4.52 -8.79 3.78
C LEU A 99 -3.43 -9.30 2.82
N PHE A 100 -3.13 -8.56 1.75
CA PHE A 100 -1.95 -8.80 0.93
C PHE A 100 -0.67 -8.96 1.77
N VAL A 101 -0.51 -8.15 2.82
CA VAL A 101 0.64 -8.25 3.74
C VAL A 101 0.64 -9.59 4.46
N GLU A 102 -0.51 -10.05 4.94
CA GLU A 102 -0.63 -11.33 5.63
C GLU A 102 -0.27 -12.51 4.70
N GLU A 103 -0.76 -12.48 3.45
CA GLU A 103 -0.41 -13.50 2.44
C GLU A 103 1.11 -13.55 2.24
N VAL A 104 1.75 -12.40 1.96
CA VAL A 104 3.20 -12.33 1.72
C VAL A 104 3.99 -12.84 2.92
N LEU A 105 3.64 -12.41 4.13
CA LEU A 105 4.34 -12.82 5.34
C LEU A 105 4.24 -14.33 5.58
N LYS A 106 3.05 -14.91 5.45
CA LYS A 106 2.83 -16.36 5.65
C LYS A 106 3.53 -17.23 4.62
N GLU A 107 3.65 -16.75 3.38
CA GLU A 107 4.26 -17.51 2.29
C GLU A 107 5.79 -17.40 2.25
N ASN A 108 6.37 -16.30 2.76
CA ASN A 108 7.77 -15.97 2.50
C ASN A 108 8.62 -15.74 3.75
N VAL A 109 8.04 -15.78 4.94
CA VAL A 109 8.74 -15.58 6.21
C VAL A 109 8.55 -16.80 7.09
N ASP A 110 9.66 -17.34 7.63
CA ASP A 110 9.54 -18.33 8.70
C ASP A 110 9.16 -17.62 10.01
N LEU A 111 7.88 -17.79 10.38
CA LEU A 111 7.27 -17.16 11.55
C LEU A 111 7.40 -17.99 12.84
N LYS A 112 8.21 -19.07 12.85
CA LYS A 112 8.45 -19.87 14.06
C LYS A 112 9.20 -19.08 15.12
N ASP A 113 10.16 -18.27 14.68
CA ASP A 113 10.90 -17.34 15.53
C ASP A 113 10.33 -15.94 15.45
N LYS A 114 10.46 -15.16 16.52
CA LYS A 114 10.02 -13.77 16.53
C LYS A 114 10.85 -12.93 15.56
N LYS A 115 10.22 -12.42 14.52
CA LYS A 115 10.84 -11.59 13.48
C LYS A 115 10.60 -10.11 13.74
N LYS A 116 11.53 -9.29 13.28
CA LYS A 116 11.47 -7.83 13.34
C LYS A 116 10.96 -7.26 12.01
N ILE A 117 9.94 -6.43 12.06
CA ILE A 117 9.42 -5.72 10.91
C ILE A 117 9.56 -4.21 11.10
N LEU A 118 10.10 -3.53 10.09
CA LEU A 118 10.10 -2.06 10.00
C LEU A 118 9.00 -1.62 9.05
N ILE A 119 8.00 -0.92 9.58
CA ILE A 119 6.94 -0.31 8.79
C ILE A 119 7.32 1.15 8.53
N LEU A 120 7.48 1.48 7.26
CA LEU A 120 7.85 2.79 6.75
C LEU A 120 6.61 3.53 6.25
N GLY A 121 6.24 4.57 6.98
CA GLY A 121 5.04 5.37 6.76
C GLY A 121 3.83 4.89 7.56
N THR A 122 3.13 5.83 8.19
CA THR A 122 1.94 5.60 9.03
C THR A 122 0.77 6.49 8.65
N SER A 123 1.02 7.62 7.97
CA SER A 123 0.00 8.49 7.39
C SER A 123 -0.69 7.81 6.18
N PHE A 124 -1.91 8.25 5.85
CA PHE A 124 -2.65 7.67 4.71
C PHE A 124 -2.05 8.03 3.34
N LYS A 125 -1.26 9.11 3.26
CA LYS A 125 -0.48 9.53 2.09
C LYS A 125 0.76 10.31 2.54
N PRO A 126 1.79 10.52 1.71
CA PRO A 126 2.92 11.37 2.04
C PRO A 126 2.51 12.84 2.27
N GLU A 127 3.42 13.62 2.88
CA GLU A 127 3.29 15.06 3.14
C GLU A 127 2.12 15.45 4.07
N THR A 128 1.69 14.53 4.95
CA THR A 128 0.67 14.81 5.98
C THR A 128 0.93 14.00 7.25
N ASP A 129 0.44 14.49 8.37
CA ASP A 129 0.39 13.78 9.65
C ASP A 129 -0.96 13.06 9.89
N ASP A 130 -1.84 13.03 8.88
CA ASP A 130 -3.16 12.45 9.01
C ASP A 130 -3.12 10.92 8.96
N ILE A 131 -3.41 10.30 10.11
CA ILE A 131 -3.44 8.84 10.30
C ILE A 131 -4.85 8.24 10.20
N ARG A 132 -5.89 9.07 9.99
CA ARG A 132 -7.27 8.60 9.98
C ARG A 132 -7.50 7.61 8.85
N GLU A 133 -8.08 6.46 9.19
CA GLU A 133 -8.35 5.36 8.24
C GLU A 133 -7.09 4.98 7.41
N SER A 134 -5.88 5.20 7.97
CA SER A 134 -4.65 4.74 7.34
C SER A 134 -4.62 3.21 7.30
N SER A 135 -4.24 2.65 6.15
CA SER A 135 -4.02 1.20 5.99
C SER A 135 -2.96 0.64 6.95
N SER A 136 -2.04 1.49 7.43
CA SER A 136 -1.01 1.12 8.41
C SER A 136 -1.62 0.60 9.72
N ILE A 137 -2.82 1.05 10.11
CA ILE A 137 -3.51 0.56 11.30
C ILE A 137 -3.81 -0.95 11.17
N LYS A 138 -4.42 -1.35 10.05
CA LYS A 138 -4.73 -2.77 9.77
C LYS A 138 -3.47 -3.60 9.57
N ILE A 139 -2.44 -3.03 8.96
CA ILE A 139 -1.14 -3.69 8.78
C ILE A 139 -0.50 -3.99 10.14
N VAL A 140 -0.51 -3.04 11.07
CA VAL A 140 -0.02 -3.24 12.45
C VAL A 140 -0.82 -4.34 13.16
N GLU A 141 -2.15 -4.38 13.00
CA GLU A 141 -2.98 -5.44 13.57
C GLU A 141 -2.62 -6.83 13.02
N ILE A 142 -2.37 -6.93 11.71
CA ILE A 142 -1.92 -8.16 11.05
C ILE A 142 -0.57 -8.60 11.62
N CYS A 143 0.42 -7.69 11.64
CA CYS A 143 1.77 -7.96 12.16
C CYS A 143 1.74 -8.38 13.64
N SER A 144 0.89 -7.75 14.43
CA SER A 144 0.72 -8.10 15.85
C SER A 144 0.12 -9.50 16.03
N LYS A 145 -0.89 -9.88 15.23
CA LYS A 145 -1.45 -11.24 15.25
C LYS A 145 -0.45 -12.31 14.84
N LEU A 146 0.50 -11.97 13.98
CA LEU A 146 1.61 -12.84 13.57
C LEU A 146 2.80 -12.82 14.55
N ASN A 147 2.66 -12.16 15.72
CA ASN A 147 3.67 -12.07 16.76
C ASN A 147 4.99 -11.43 16.32
N LEU A 148 4.94 -10.48 15.37
CA LEU A 148 6.12 -9.74 14.94
C LEU A 148 6.51 -8.66 15.96
N GLU A 149 7.78 -8.33 16.04
CA GLU A 149 8.28 -7.15 16.75
C GLU A 149 8.24 -5.95 15.80
N ILE A 150 7.38 -4.97 16.10
CA ILE A 150 6.98 -3.94 15.14
C ILE A 150 7.72 -2.63 15.42
N TYR A 151 8.54 -2.23 14.46
CA TYR A 151 9.25 -0.97 14.40
C TYR A 151 8.55 -0.03 13.43
N ILE A 152 8.44 1.24 13.78
CA ILE A 152 7.69 2.26 13.02
C ILE A 152 8.58 3.46 12.74
N HIS A 153 8.58 3.90 11.49
CA HIS A 153 9.10 5.20 11.09
C HIS A 153 8.11 5.94 10.22
N ASP A 154 7.87 7.22 10.53
CA ASP A 154 7.16 8.17 9.68
C ASP A 154 7.69 9.58 9.97
N PRO A 155 8.02 10.38 8.95
CA PRO A 155 8.59 11.71 9.16
C PRO A 155 7.72 12.69 9.95
N LEU A 156 6.38 12.54 9.91
CA LEU A 156 5.44 13.49 10.49
C LEU A 156 4.47 12.89 11.51
N SER A 157 4.07 11.63 11.31
CA SER A 157 2.95 11.05 12.07
C SER A 157 3.35 9.97 13.07
N GLN A 158 4.64 9.63 13.20
CA GLN A 158 5.12 8.50 13.99
C GLN A 158 4.60 8.51 15.43
N GLU A 159 4.84 9.57 16.19
CA GLU A 159 4.45 9.65 17.60
C GLU A 159 2.94 9.57 17.76
N LYS A 160 2.21 10.38 16.98
CA LYS A 160 0.75 10.39 16.94
C LYS A 160 0.16 9.02 16.62
N PHE A 161 0.78 8.28 15.71
CA PHE A 161 0.35 6.94 15.32
C PHE A 161 0.58 5.94 16.47
N ILE A 162 1.75 5.95 17.08
CA ILE A 162 2.08 5.07 18.22
C ILE A 162 1.12 5.32 19.37
N ASP A 163 0.86 6.57 19.72
CA ASP A 163 -0.04 6.95 20.81
C ASP A 163 -1.51 6.57 20.55
N SER A 164 -1.90 6.48 19.27
CA SER A 164 -3.27 6.14 18.87
C SER A 164 -3.61 4.66 19.02
N LEU A 165 -2.61 3.78 19.12
CA LEU A 165 -2.78 2.33 19.12
C LEU A 165 -2.40 1.74 20.50
N LYS A 166 -3.13 0.70 20.91
CA LYS A 166 -2.83 -0.07 22.14
C LYS A 166 -1.81 -1.19 21.92
N THR A 167 -1.14 -1.21 20.76
CA THR A 167 -0.17 -2.22 20.36
C THR A 167 1.22 -1.76 20.79
N ASN A 168 2.07 -2.69 21.21
CA ASN A 168 3.45 -2.38 21.54
C ASN A 168 4.24 -2.09 20.25
N LEU A 169 4.51 -0.82 19.98
CA LEU A 169 5.22 -0.30 18.82
C LEU A 169 6.51 0.38 19.25
N ILE A 170 7.57 0.19 18.47
CA ILE A 170 8.89 0.79 18.71
C ILE A 170 9.10 1.90 17.66
N GLY A 171 9.11 3.16 18.12
CA GLY A 171 9.40 4.31 17.25
C GLY A 171 10.88 4.36 16.87
N VAL A 172 11.16 4.59 15.60
CA VAL A 172 12.51 4.65 15.02
C VAL A 172 12.87 6.08 14.65
N LYS A 173 14.03 6.55 15.09
CA LYS A 173 14.53 7.90 14.71
C LYS A 173 15.37 7.88 13.43
N ASP A 174 16.18 6.84 13.26
CA ASP A 174 17.07 6.66 12.11
C ASP A 174 16.76 5.34 11.42
N TRP A 175 15.77 5.36 10.54
CA TRP A 175 15.31 4.17 9.84
C TRP A 175 16.41 3.55 8.96
N LYS A 176 17.38 4.35 8.50
CA LYS A 176 18.49 3.90 7.64
C LYS A 176 19.44 2.96 8.37
N LYS A 177 19.63 3.19 9.67
CA LYS A 177 20.40 2.27 10.52
C LYS A 177 19.57 1.07 10.95
N GLU A 178 18.33 1.33 11.37
CA GLU A 178 17.47 0.27 11.88
C GLU A 178 17.10 -0.76 10.80
N ILE A 179 16.94 -0.35 9.55
CA ILE A 179 16.62 -1.27 8.44
C ILE A 179 17.63 -2.41 8.33
N LEU A 180 18.91 -2.20 8.72
CA LEU A 180 19.96 -3.19 8.60
C LEU A 180 19.77 -4.39 9.55
N ILE A 181 19.08 -4.20 10.67
CA ILE A 181 18.85 -5.24 11.68
C ILE A 181 17.42 -5.82 11.64
N MET A 182 16.62 -5.42 10.67
CA MET A 182 15.26 -5.93 10.45
C MET A 182 15.29 -7.22 9.61
N ASP A 183 14.30 -8.08 9.80
CA ASP A 183 14.04 -9.24 8.94
C ASP A 183 13.13 -8.84 7.76
N ILE A 184 12.21 -7.92 8.02
CA ILE A 184 11.17 -7.50 7.08
C ILE A 184 11.12 -5.97 7.01
N VAL A 185 11.00 -5.44 5.80
CA VAL A 185 10.79 -4.02 5.52
C VAL A 185 9.47 -3.86 4.77
N LEU A 186 8.58 -3.01 5.28
CA LEU A 186 7.28 -2.76 4.68
C LEU A 186 7.09 -1.28 4.40
N ILE A 187 6.83 -0.92 3.15
CA ILE A 187 6.51 0.45 2.75
C ILE A 187 5.00 0.61 2.72
N SER A 188 4.47 1.36 3.69
CA SER A 188 3.03 1.65 3.78
C SER A 188 2.67 3.02 3.21
N THR A 189 3.57 3.99 3.32
CA THR A 189 3.39 5.33 2.73
C THR A 189 4.64 5.69 1.92
N SER A 190 4.44 6.17 0.70
CA SER A 190 5.51 6.43 -0.28
C SER A 190 6.23 7.77 -0.03
N TRP A 191 6.85 7.94 1.13
CA TRP A 191 7.69 9.10 1.39
C TRP A 191 8.92 9.12 0.49
N PRO A 192 9.29 10.25 -0.14
CA PRO A 192 10.42 10.30 -1.09
C PRO A 192 11.73 9.77 -0.53
N GLU A 193 12.00 9.97 0.76
CA GLU A 193 13.23 9.52 1.40
C GLU A 193 13.40 8.00 1.41
N TYR A 194 12.31 7.22 1.34
CA TYR A 194 12.37 5.76 1.31
C TYR A 194 12.86 5.20 -0.03
N LYS A 195 13.02 6.04 -1.07
CA LYS A 195 13.70 5.66 -2.31
C LYS A 195 15.15 5.20 -2.09
N LEU A 196 15.78 5.62 -1.02
CA LEU A 196 17.13 5.17 -0.64
C LEU A 196 17.21 3.64 -0.44
N ILE A 197 16.10 2.95 -0.22
CA ILE A 197 16.05 1.49 -0.15
C ILE A 197 16.62 0.84 -1.42
N GLU A 198 16.40 1.45 -2.58
CA GLU A 198 16.94 0.98 -3.86
C GLU A 198 18.47 0.99 -3.88
N GLU A 199 19.10 2.01 -3.30
CA GLU A 199 20.54 2.12 -3.19
C GLU A 199 21.11 1.11 -2.18
N LEU A 200 20.50 1.02 -0.99
CA LEU A 200 20.89 0.04 0.03
C LEU A 200 20.79 -1.42 -0.50
N TYR A 201 19.78 -1.69 -1.33
CA TYR A 201 19.63 -2.99 -1.96
C TYR A 201 20.74 -3.26 -2.98
N LYS A 202 21.08 -2.29 -3.85
CA LYS A 202 22.19 -2.40 -4.83
C LYS A 202 23.54 -2.62 -4.15
N GLU A 203 23.72 -2.11 -2.94
CA GLU A 203 24.90 -2.34 -2.10
C GLU A 203 24.92 -3.73 -1.43
N GLY A 204 23.88 -4.54 -1.61
CA GLY A 204 23.77 -5.89 -1.03
C GLY A 204 23.38 -5.92 0.46
N LEU A 205 23.03 -4.77 1.04
CA LEU A 205 22.73 -4.66 2.48
C LEU A 205 21.35 -5.24 2.85
N LEU A 206 20.48 -5.44 1.87
CA LEU A 206 19.10 -5.90 2.07
C LEU A 206 18.78 -7.26 1.42
N ASP A 207 19.78 -7.98 0.90
CA ASP A 207 19.61 -9.23 0.14
C ASP A 207 18.87 -10.34 0.90
N GLN A 208 18.99 -10.38 2.22
CA GLN A 208 18.37 -11.39 3.07
C GLN A 208 17.04 -10.95 3.69
N LYS A 209 16.55 -9.77 3.35
CA LYS A 209 15.36 -9.20 3.96
C LYS A 209 14.15 -9.36 3.03
N VAL A 210 12.99 -9.61 3.61
CA VAL A 210 11.72 -9.56 2.87
C VAL A 210 11.29 -8.10 2.75
N ILE A 211 11.13 -7.61 1.52
CA ILE A 211 10.71 -6.23 1.24
C ILE A 211 9.28 -6.26 0.68
N ILE A 212 8.36 -5.60 1.37
CA ILE A 212 6.95 -5.50 0.99
C ILE A 212 6.64 -4.05 0.62
N ASP A 213 6.38 -3.81 -0.65
CA ASP A 213 6.02 -2.50 -1.17
C ASP A 213 4.57 -2.49 -1.65
N GLY A 214 3.66 -2.15 -0.76
CA GLY A 214 2.25 -2.09 -1.10
C GLY A 214 1.83 -0.81 -1.83
N ARG A 215 2.78 0.00 -2.24
CA ARG A 215 2.53 1.20 -3.04
C ARG A 215 3.08 1.10 -4.47
N GLY A 216 3.86 0.03 -4.75
CA GLY A 216 4.59 -0.08 -6.00
C GLY A 216 5.51 1.13 -6.22
N PHE A 217 6.02 1.68 -5.12
CA PHE A 217 6.77 2.93 -5.09
C PHE A 217 8.20 2.76 -5.59
N LEU A 218 8.82 1.61 -5.26
CA LEU A 218 10.18 1.28 -5.70
C LEU A 218 10.18 0.71 -7.12
N ASP A 219 11.34 0.78 -7.79
CA ASP A 219 11.53 0.14 -9.08
C ASP A 219 11.73 -1.37 -8.90
N ASN A 220 10.74 -2.18 -9.26
CA ASN A 220 10.76 -3.63 -9.13
C ASN A 220 11.91 -4.31 -9.88
N LYS A 221 12.45 -3.69 -10.94
CA LYS A 221 13.57 -4.21 -11.75
C LYS A 221 14.90 -4.26 -10.98
N ILE A 222 14.99 -3.53 -9.86
CA ILE A 222 16.20 -3.50 -9.01
C ILE A 222 16.26 -4.75 -8.12
N PHE A 223 15.08 -5.27 -7.71
CA PHE A 223 14.96 -6.30 -6.69
C PHE A 223 14.88 -7.70 -7.31
N LYS A 224 15.36 -8.69 -6.56
CA LYS A 224 15.30 -10.11 -6.90
C LYS A 224 14.08 -10.77 -6.22
N ASN A 225 14.24 -12.00 -5.73
CA ASN A 225 13.16 -12.85 -5.23
C ASN A 225 12.56 -12.46 -3.87
N ASN A 226 13.13 -11.47 -3.17
CA ASN A 226 12.72 -11.05 -1.83
C ASN A 226 11.87 -9.76 -1.80
N TYR A 227 11.47 -9.26 -2.97
CA TYR A 227 10.62 -8.08 -3.11
C TYR A 227 9.21 -8.47 -3.56
N PHE A 228 8.22 -7.92 -2.88
CA PHE A 228 6.80 -8.18 -3.12
C PHE A 228 6.05 -6.87 -3.19
N SER A 229 5.42 -6.59 -4.31
CA SER A 229 4.59 -5.40 -4.48
C SER A 229 3.16 -5.75 -4.88
N VAL A 230 2.25 -4.82 -4.63
CA VAL A 230 0.87 -4.94 -5.12
C VAL A 230 0.90 -4.84 -6.65
N GLY A 231 0.34 -5.85 -7.33
CA GLY A 231 0.24 -5.87 -8.79
C GLY A 231 1.47 -6.39 -9.54
N SER A 232 2.54 -6.78 -8.84
CA SER A 232 3.66 -7.47 -9.45
C SER A 232 3.72 -8.91 -8.95
N SER A 233 3.80 -9.86 -9.88
CA SER A 233 4.12 -11.26 -9.54
C SER A 233 5.60 -11.38 -9.18
N LYS A 234 5.96 -12.42 -8.41
CA LYS A 234 7.36 -12.84 -8.29
C LYS A 234 7.93 -12.97 -9.70
N ASN A 235 9.08 -12.35 -9.96
CA ASN A 235 9.82 -12.62 -11.16
C ASN A 235 10.12 -14.11 -11.20
N SER A 236 9.49 -14.81 -12.12
CA SER A 236 9.78 -16.20 -12.48
C SER A 236 11.12 -16.27 -13.17
#